data_3c541e75738dbb746762a335aed26878
#
_entry.id   3c541e75738dbb746762a335aed26878
#
_cell.length_a   1.000
_cell.length_b   1.000
_cell.length_c   1.000
_cell.angle_alpha   90.00
_cell.angle_beta   90.00
_cell.angle_gamma   90.00
#
_symmetry.space_group_name_H-M   'P 1'
#
loop_
_entity.id
_entity.type
_entity.pdbx_description
1 polymer ?
#
loop_
_entity_poly.entity_id
_entity_poly.type
_entity_poly.pdbx_seq_one_letter_code
_entity_poly.pdbx_strand_id
1 'polypeptide(L)'
;MAAQTGFTQSASQAKSATETLVLIKTEFGNITLKLYNDTPKHRDNFIKLIKEGWYNGSPFHRIIPQFMIQGGGNKDGRSDIGYTIPAEILPNHIHKKGALAAARLGDNVNPEKKSSGCQFYIVQGSVLDDATLNTYEQRNKMKFTPEQRKAYTTLGGSPWLDGGYTVFGEVVTGFEVVDKIAAVPRDAGDKPLKPVTMTVEILE
;
A
#
# COMPACT_ATOMS: atom_id res chain seq x y z
N MET A 1 -47.43 34.21 23.96
CA MET A 1 -47.24 33.42 22.71
C MET A 1 -45.78 33.49 22.33
N ALA A 2 -45.04 32.42 22.53
CA ALA A 2 -43.64 32.33 22.16
C ALA A 2 -43.54 31.36 20.96
N ALA A 3 -43.07 31.84 19.83
CA ALA A 3 -42.84 31.04 18.64
C ALA A 3 -41.49 30.34 18.74
N GLN A 4 -41.50 29.00 18.76
CA GLN A 4 -40.29 28.17 18.61
C GLN A 4 -39.99 28.03 17.13
N THR A 5 -38.86 28.61 16.67
CA THR A 5 -38.26 28.34 15.37
C THR A 5 -37.40 27.09 15.45
N GLY A 6 -37.92 26.00 14.89
CA GLY A 6 -37.19 24.75 14.72
C GLY A 6 -36.11 24.88 13.63
N PHE A 7 -34.84 24.75 13.99
CA PHE A 7 -33.74 24.55 13.07
C PHE A 7 -33.69 23.07 12.63
N THR A 8 -34.15 22.80 11.42
CA THR A 8 -33.90 21.50 10.77
C THR A 8 -32.47 21.48 10.24
N GLN A 9 -31.58 20.77 10.94
CA GLN A 9 -30.27 20.42 10.41
C GLN A 9 -30.46 19.35 9.32
N SER A 10 -30.32 19.77 8.09
CA SER A 10 -30.16 18.87 6.94
C SER A 10 -28.78 18.21 7.02
N ALA A 11 -28.72 16.98 7.50
CA ALA A 11 -27.53 16.14 7.37
C ALA A 11 -27.43 15.73 5.89
N SER A 12 -26.60 16.45 5.12
CA SER A 12 -26.20 15.98 3.79
C SER A 12 -25.35 14.73 3.99
N GLN A 13 -25.92 13.54 3.76
CA GLN A 13 -25.16 12.32 3.56
C GLN A 13 -24.28 12.53 2.33
N ALA A 14 -23.01 12.82 2.54
CA ALA A 14 -21.99 12.77 1.50
C ALA A 14 -21.97 11.33 0.96
N LYS A 15 -22.46 11.14 -0.28
CA LYS A 15 -22.39 9.88 -1.01
C LYS A 15 -20.92 9.49 -1.05
N SER A 16 -20.53 8.44 -0.33
CA SER A 16 -19.16 7.90 -0.36
C SER A 16 -18.79 7.65 -1.82
N ALA A 17 -17.84 8.41 -2.35
CA ALA A 17 -17.37 8.21 -3.71
C ALA A 17 -16.83 6.77 -3.81
N THR A 18 -17.22 6.04 -4.86
CA THR A 18 -16.74 4.68 -5.11
C THR A 18 -15.22 4.69 -5.18
N GLU A 19 -14.55 3.79 -4.47
CA GLU A 19 -13.10 3.67 -4.49
C GLU A 19 -12.63 3.19 -5.87
N THR A 20 -11.52 3.76 -6.34
CA THR A 20 -10.96 3.43 -7.65
C THR A 20 -10.33 2.05 -7.63
N LEU A 21 -10.69 1.21 -8.60
CA LEU A 21 -10.06 -0.08 -8.83
C LEU A 21 -8.96 0.03 -9.88
N VAL A 22 -7.87 -0.69 -9.66
CA VAL A 22 -6.69 -0.72 -10.53
C VAL A 22 -6.29 -2.17 -10.77
N LEU A 23 -5.91 -2.50 -12.00
CA LEU A 23 -5.42 -3.82 -12.40
C LEU A 23 -3.94 -3.76 -12.72
N ILE A 24 -3.14 -4.55 -12.00
CA ILE A 24 -1.74 -4.84 -12.35
C ILE A 24 -1.73 -6.18 -13.10
N LYS A 25 -1.23 -6.17 -14.33
CA LYS A 25 -1.03 -7.36 -15.17
C LYS A 25 0.43 -7.76 -15.14
N THR A 26 0.70 -9.05 -14.90
CA THR A 26 2.05 -9.64 -14.92
C THR A 26 2.04 -10.99 -15.63
N GLU A 27 3.21 -11.55 -15.90
CA GLU A 27 3.33 -12.93 -16.42
C GLU A 27 2.80 -14.01 -15.46
N PHE A 28 2.69 -13.70 -14.14
CA PHE A 28 2.18 -14.60 -13.11
C PHE A 28 0.66 -14.53 -12.92
N GLY A 29 0.00 -13.57 -13.59
CA GLY A 29 -1.42 -13.29 -13.50
C GLY A 29 -1.72 -11.83 -13.14
N ASN A 30 -2.97 -11.59 -12.76
CA ASN A 30 -3.51 -10.26 -12.50
C ASN A 30 -3.67 -10.02 -10.99
N ILE A 31 -3.40 -8.79 -10.55
CA ILE A 31 -3.65 -8.32 -9.19
C ILE A 31 -4.60 -7.14 -9.30
N THR A 32 -5.79 -7.23 -8.68
CA THR A 32 -6.70 -6.09 -8.57
C THR A 32 -6.48 -5.38 -7.26
N LEU A 33 -6.28 -4.09 -7.33
CA LEU A 33 -6.10 -3.19 -6.19
C LEU A 33 -7.32 -2.27 -6.05
N LYS A 34 -7.62 -1.90 -4.82
CA LYS A 34 -8.54 -0.84 -4.47
C LYS A 34 -7.73 0.31 -3.86
N LEU A 35 -7.93 1.54 -4.34
CA LEU A 35 -7.28 2.74 -3.81
C LEU A 35 -8.17 3.42 -2.79
N TYR A 36 -7.61 3.86 -1.66
CA TYR A 36 -8.35 4.52 -0.60
C TYR A 36 -8.63 5.99 -0.90
N ASN A 37 -9.84 6.44 -0.59
CA ASN A 37 -10.26 7.82 -0.82
C ASN A 37 -9.73 8.80 0.23
N ASP A 38 -9.36 8.32 1.41
CA ASP A 38 -8.86 9.12 2.53
C ASP A 38 -7.32 9.33 2.50
N THR A 39 -6.64 8.80 1.46
CA THR A 39 -5.25 9.11 1.11
C THR A 39 -5.16 9.75 -0.28
N PRO A 40 -5.82 10.89 -0.51
CA PRO A 40 -6.04 11.44 -1.86
C PRO A 40 -4.76 11.82 -2.60
N LYS A 41 -3.71 12.29 -1.92
CA LYS A 41 -2.44 12.66 -2.58
C LYS A 41 -1.77 11.44 -3.21
N HIS A 42 -1.72 10.32 -2.51
CA HIS A 42 -1.14 9.07 -3.02
C HIS A 42 -2.03 8.45 -4.07
N ARG A 43 -3.36 8.38 -3.83
CA ARG A 43 -4.34 7.88 -4.80
C ARG A 43 -4.25 8.63 -6.12
N ASP A 44 -4.36 9.96 -6.09
CA ASP A 44 -4.44 10.79 -7.30
C ASP A 44 -3.12 10.79 -8.07
N ASN A 45 -1.98 10.77 -7.36
CA ASN A 45 -0.67 10.62 -7.97
C ASN A 45 -0.51 9.24 -8.64
N PHE A 46 -0.94 8.16 -7.99
CA PHE A 46 -0.87 6.81 -8.57
C PHE A 46 -1.73 6.71 -9.84
N ILE A 47 -2.96 7.25 -9.80
CA ILE A 47 -3.87 7.35 -10.96
C ILE A 47 -3.22 8.17 -12.10
N LYS A 48 -2.59 9.32 -11.79
CA LYS A 48 -1.88 10.13 -12.77
C LYS A 48 -0.81 9.33 -13.49
N LEU A 49 0.05 8.63 -12.73
CA LEU A 49 1.15 7.83 -13.29
C LEU A 49 0.67 6.65 -14.12
N ILE A 50 -0.46 6.03 -13.76
CA ILE A 50 -1.10 5.01 -14.58
C ILE A 50 -1.54 5.60 -15.92
N LYS A 51 -2.22 6.74 -15.92
CA LYS A 51 -2.68 7.42 -17.14
C LYS A 51 -1.53 7.87 -18.04
N GLU A 52 -0.40 8.24 -17.47
CA GLU A 52 0.84 8.60 -18.19
C GLU A 52 1.61 7.36 -18.70
N GLY A 53 1.17 6.14 -18.36
CA GLY A 53 1.84 4.90 -18.75
C GLY A 53 3.17 4.66 -18.06
N TRP A 54 3.45 5.34 -16.94
CA TRP A 54 4.72 5.25 -16.21
C TRP A 54 5.08 3.81 -15.83
N TYR A 55 4.09 3.04 -15.39
CA TYR A 55 4.28 1.67 -14.90
C TYR A 55 4.36 0.61 -16.02
N ASN A 56 4.13 0.97 -17.30
CA ASN A 56 4.10 0.00 -18.39
C ASN A 56 5.52 -0.52 -18.71
N GLY A 57 5.76 -1.79 -18.39
CA GLY A 57 7.07 -2.44 -18.48
C GLY A 57 7.98 -2.18 -17.27
N SER A 58 7.51 -1.47 -16.24
CA SER A 58 8.22 -1.32 -14.97
C SER A 58 8.30 -2.67 -14.25
N PRO A 59 9.47 -3.07 -13.71
CA PRO A 59 9.60 -4.32 -12.96
C PRO A 59 9.33 -4.15 -11.47
N PHE A 60 8.95 -5.27 -10.82
CA PHE A 60 9.20 -5.44 -9.40
C PHE A 60 10.71 -5.62 -9.20
N HIS A 61 11.39 -4.59 -8.74
CA HIS A 61 12.84 -4.52 -8.67
C HIS A 61 13.45 -5.04 -7.35
N ARG A 62 12.62 -5.22 -6.32
CA ARG A 62 13.01 -5.77 -5.03
C ARG A 62 11.90 -6.66 -4.47
N ILE A 63 12.24 -7.90 -4.14
CA ILE A 63 11.29 -8.90 -3.67
C ILE A 63 11.87 -9.60 -2.44
N ILE A 64 11.15 -9.55 -1.32
CA ILE A 64 11.52 -10.24 -0.09
C ILE A 64 10.37 -11.15 0.33
N PRO A 65 10.51 -12.48 0.24
CA PRO A 65 9.50 -13.42 0.72
C PRO A 65 9.14 -13.18 2.18
N GLN A 66 7.86 -13.40 2.50
CA GLN A 66 7.29 -13.16 3.83
C GLN A 66 7.29 -11.67 4.25
N PHE A 67 7.62 -10.77 3.33
CA PHE A 67 7.62 -9.35 3.58
C PHE A 67 6.84 -8.60 2.49
N MET A 68 7.44 -8.33 1.31
CA MET A 68 6.80 -7.52 0.28
C MET A 68 7.38 -7.72 -1.11
N ILE A 69 6.64 -7.28 -2.13
CA ILE A 69 7.11 -7.08 -3.49
C ILE A 69 7.09 -5.58 -3.80
N GLN A 70 8.23 -5.00 -4.19
CA GLN A 70 8.40 -3.57 -4.43
C GLN A 70 8.70 -3.29 -5.90
N GLY A 71 8.00 -2.29 -6.45
CA GLY A 71 8.15 -1.83 -7.82
C GLY A 71 7.87 -0.33 -7.96
N GLY A 72 7.52 0.09 -9.18
CA GLY A 72 7.08 1.45 -9.46
C GLY A 72 8.18 2.41 -9.92
N GLY A 73 9.44 1.99 -10.00
CA GLY A 73 10.44 2.70 -10.78
C GLY A 73 10.05 2.72 -12.27
N ASN A 74 10.82 3.38 -13.08
CA ASN A 74 10.60 3.37 -14.52
C ASN A 74 10.94 1.96 -15.13
N LYS A 75 10.97 1.79 -16.46
CA LYS A 75 11.26 0.52 -17.14
C LYS A 75 12.59 -0.11 -16.75
N ASP A 76 13.57 0.66 -16.29
CA ASP A 76 14.85 0.17 -15.76
C ASP A 76 14.75 -0.33 -14.30
N GLY A 77 13.61 -0.09 -13.64
CA GLY A 77 13.33 -0.44 -12.24
C GLY A 77 14.08 0.40 -11.20
N ARG A 78 14.84 1.40 -11.60
CA ARG A 78 15.72 2.19 -10.72
C ARG A 78 15.40 3.67 -10.71
N SER A 79 15.02 4.24 -11.85
CA SER A 79 14.76 5.67 -11.95
C SER A 79 13.56 6.09 -11.13
N ASP A 80 13.75 7.12 -10.30
CA ASP A 80 12.69 7.80 -9.57
C ASP A 80 12.11 8.93 -10.42
N ILE A 81 10.89 9.33 -10.14
CA ILE A 81 10.20 10.39 -10.88
C ILE A 81 10.67 11.79 -10.51
N GLY A 82 11.53 11.91 -9.50
CA GLY A 82 12.19 13.17 -9.12
C GLY A 82 11.39 14.07 -8.17
N TYR A 83 10.27 13.59 -7.61
CA TYR A 83 9.53 14.30 -6.57
C TYR A 83 9.04 13.36 -5.47
N THR A 84 8.63 13.93 -4.35
CA THR A 84 8.08 13.21 -3.20
C THR A 84 6.65 13.64 -2.89
N ILE A 85 5.90 12.78 -2.21
CA ILE A 85 4.53 13.03 -1.78
C ILE A 85 4.53 13.20 -0.26
N PRO A 86 3.90 14.26 0.30
CA PRO A 86 3.70 14.38 1.74
C PRO A 86 2.99 13.16 2.31
N ALA A 87 3.44 12.68 3.47
CA ALA A 87 2.88 11.51 4.12
C ALA A 87 1.36 11.65 4.40
N GLU A 88 0.62 10.55 4.21
CA GLU A 88 -0.79 10.38 4.58
C GLU A 88 -0.93 9.12 5.44
N ILE A 89 -0.19 9.08 6.56
CA ILE A 89 -0.14 7.91 7.44
C ILE A 89 -1.35 7.94 8.37
N LEU A 90 -2.27 7.01 8.17
CA LEU A 90 -3.52 6.91 8.90
C LEU A 90 -3.54 5.64 9.78
N PRO A 91 -3.98 5.72 11.04
CA PRO A 91 -3.92 4.59 11.98
C PRO A 91 -4.88 3.44 11.62
N ASN A 92 -5.90 3.68 10.80
CA ASN A 92 -6.82 2.67 10.29
C ASN A 92 -6.26 1.87 9.11
N HIS A 93 -5.21 2.35 8.46
CA HIS A 93 -4.56 1.68 7.34
C HIS A 93 -3.25 1.01 7.79
N ILE A 94 -3.33 -0.29 8.02
CA ILE A 94 -2.23 -1.12 8.53
C ILE A 94 -1.58 -1.94 7.41
N HIS A 95 -0.35 -2.39 7.64
CA HIS A 95 0.41 -3.23 6.69
C HIS A 95 0.02 -4.72 6.79
N LYS A 96 -1.29 -5.01 6.73
CA LYS A 96 -1.79 -6.39 6.60
C LYS A 96 -1.38 -6.99 5.25
N LYS A 97 -1.43 -8.32 5.10
CA LYS A 97 -1.25 -8.97 3.79
C LYS A 97 -2.14 -8.31 2.74
N GLY A 98 -1.56 -7.96 1.59
CA GLY A 98 -2.22 -7.27 0.49
C GLY A 98 -2.25 -5.74 0.60
N ALA A 99 -1.75 -5.12 1.68
CA ALA A 99 -1.66 -3.67 1.75
C ALA A 99 -0.78 -3.11 0.62
N LEU A 100 -1.27 -2.06 -0.06
CA LEU A 100 -0.54 -1.27 -1.03
C LEU A 100 0.00 -0.01 -0.34
N ALA A 101 1.32 0.13 -0.27
CA ALA A 101 1.97 1.21 0.44
C ALA A 101 3.07 1.88 -0.38
N ALA A 102 3.33 3.15 -0.08
CA ALA A 102 4.34 3.93 -0.77
C ALA A 102 5.73 3.71 -0.15
N ALA A 103 6.74 3.47 -0.99
CA ALA A 103 8.12 3.41 -0.55
C ALA A 103 8.64 4.81 -0.18
N ARG A 104 9.66 4.88 0.67
CA ARG A 104 10.33 6.12 1.07
C ARG A 104 11.76 5.89 1.56
N LEU A 105 12.52 6.96 1.65
CA LEU A 105 13.82 6.96 2.31
C LEU A 105 13.67 6.85 3.84
N GLY A 106 14.72 6.38 4.52
CA GLY A 106 14.75 6.23 5.97
C GLY A 106 14.68 7.55 6.73
N ASP A 107 14.26 7.51 8.01
CA ASP A 107 13.98 8.70 8.85
C ASP A 107 15.22 9.61 9.04
N ASN A 108 16.43 9.07 8.98
CA ASN A 108 17.69 9.82 9.11
C ASN A 108 17.90 10.86 7.99
N VAL A 109 17.35 10.63 6.81
CA VAL A 109 17.43 11.53 5.64
C VAL A 109 16.06 12.07 5.22
N ASN A 110 14.98 11.56 5.81
CA ASN A 110 13.61 11.92 5.49
C ASN A 110 12.73 11.95 6.76
N PRO A 111 12.99 12.86 7.71
CA PRO A 111 12.25 12.92 8.98
C PRO A 111 10.77 13.26 8.79
N GLU A 112 10.40 13.91 7.69
CA GLU A 112 9.00 14.20 7.34
C GLU A 112 8.24 12.99 6.77
N LYS A 113 8.92 11.83 6.61
CA LYS A 113 8.36 10.59 6.07
C LYS A 113 7.68 10.75 4.70
N LYS A 114 8.16 11.70 3.87
CA LYS A 114 7.66 11.88 2.51
C LYS A 114 7.87 10.61 1.70
N SER A 115 6.86 10.23 0.92
CA SER A 115 6.91 9.05 0.07
C SER A 115 7.61 9.34 -1.25
N SER A 116 8.22 8.33 -1.88
CA SER A 116 8.62 8.39 -3.28
C SER A 116 7.41 8.73 -4.16
N GLY A 117 7.63 9.55 -5.19
CA GLY A 117 6.58 9.92 -6.13
C GLY A 117 6.08 8.77 -7.00
N CYS A 118 6.81 7.64 -7.09
CA CYS A 118 6.43 6.54 -7.98
C CYS A 118 6.56 5.14 -7.37
N GLN A 119 7.48 4.92 -6.43
CA GLN A 119 7.75 3.58 -5.92
C GLN A 119 6.73 3.16 -4.86
N PHE A 120 6.23 1.95 -5.01
CA PHE A 120 5.27 1.32 -4.11
C PHE A 120 5.67 -0.10 -3.78
N TYR A 121 5.05 -0.68 -2.77
CA TYR A 121 5.16 -2.10 -2.46
C TYR A 121 3.79 -2.69 -2.07
N ILE A 122 3.66 -3.99 -2.32
CA ILE A 122 2.51 -4.78 -1.88
C ILE A 122 3.01 -5.75 -0.81
N VAL A 123 2.37 -5.71 0.35
CA VAL A 123 2.72 -6.58 1.48
C VAL A 123 2.32 -8.02 1.18
N GLN A 124 3.26 -8.94 1.18
CA GLN A 124 3.00 -10.36 1.25
C GLN A 124 2.79 -10.77 2.71
N GLY A 125 3.77 -10.42 3.56
CA GLY A 125 3.74 -10.68 4.99
C GLY A 125 3.75 -12.17 5.37
N SER A 126 3.78 -12.42 6.67
CA SER A 126 3.57 -13.73 7.28
C SER A 126 2.55 -13.60 8.40
N VAL A 127 1.88 -14.70 8.73
CA VAL A 127 1.00 -14.78 9.90
C VAL A 127 1.83 -14.65 11.16
N LEU A 128 1.39 -13.83 12.09
CA LEU A 128 2.06 -13.53 13.35
C LEU A 128 1.24 -14.07 14.52
N ASP A 129 1.92 -14.41 15.60
CA ASP A 129 1.26 -14.76 16.84
C ASP A 129 1.06 -13.55 17.76
N ASP A 130 0.22 -13.70 18.77
CA ASP A 130 -0.09 -12.64 19.74
C ASP A 130 1.13 -12.21 20.56
N ALA A 131 2.09 -13.10 20.82
CA ALA A 131 3.31 -12.78 21.55
C ALA A 131 4.19 -11.81 20.76
N THR A 132 4.31 -12.06 19.46
CA THR A 132 5.02 -11.18 18.53
C THR A 132 4.35 -9.80 18.46
N LEU A 133 3.01 -9.75 18.33
CA LEU A 133 2.27 -8.49 18.31
C LEU A 133 2.42 -7.71 19.64
N ASN A 134 2.39 -8.39 20.79
CA ASN A 134 2.64 -7.76 22.08
C ASN A 134 4.03 -7.11 22.14
N THR A 135 5.04 -7.77 21.56
CA THR A 135 6.39 -7.22 21.48
C THR A 135 6.44 -5.94 20.65
N TYR A 136 5.75 -5.90 19.50
CA TYR A 136 5.63 -4.69 18.68
C TYR A 136 4.88 -3.57 19.41
N GLU A 137 3.78 -3.86 20.08
CA GLU A 137 3.06 -2.88 20.88
C GLU A 137 3.94 -2.22 21.94
N GLN A 138 4.72 -3.04 22.67
CA GLN A 138 5.62 -2.54 23.71
C GLN A 138 6.75 -1.66 23.14
N ARG A 139 7.40 -2.12 22.06
CA ARG A 139 8.53 -1.41 21.43
C ARG A 139 8.10 -0.06 20.84
N ASN A 140 6.93 -0.03 20.20
CA ASN A 140 6.44 1.14 19.47
C ASN A 140 5.48 2.01 20.31
N LYS A 141 5.23 1.63 21.58
CA LYS A 141 4.30 2.32 22.51
C LYS A 141 2.92 2.55 21.88
N MET A 142 2.41 1.54 21.19
CA MET A 142 1.13 1.54 20.48
C MET A 142 0.26 0.38 20.95
N LYS A 143 -1.00 0.38 20.53
CA LYS A 143 -1.92 -0.74 20.72
C LYS A 143 -2.64 -1.04 19.42
N PHE A 144 -2.68 -2.31 19.03
CA PHE A 144 -3.52 -2.77 17.94
C PHE A 144 -4.97 -2.91 18.42
N THR A 145 -5.92 -2.52 17.57
CA THR A 145 -7.32 -2.86 17.82
C THR A 145 -7.53 -4.38 17.69
N PRO A 146 -8.63 -4.93 18.23
CA PRO A 146 -8.95 -6.36 18.06
C PRO A 146 -8.98 -6.79 16.58
N GLU A 147 -9.51 -5.92 15.68
CA GLU A 147 -9.59 -6.15 14.25
C GLU A 147 -8.20 -6.19 13.59
N GLN A 148 -7.32 -5.26 13.96
CA GLN A 148 -5.94 -5.21 13.50
C GLN A 148 -5.17 -6.45 13.95
N ARG A 149 -5.29 -6.85 15.23
CA ARG A 149 -4.69 -8.09 15.74
C ARG A 149 -5.20 -9.30 14.98
N LYS A 150 -6.52 -9.41 14.78
CA LYS A 150 -7.12 -10.47 14.00
C LYS A 150 -6.55 -10.51 12.56
N ALA A 151 -6.40 -9.37 11.90
CA ALA A 151 -5.81 -9.32 10.56
C ALA A 151 -4.39 -9.90 10.55
N TYR A 152 -3.52 -9.49 11.47
CA TYR A 152 -2.15 -9.98 11.55
C TYR A 152 -2.04 -11.45 11.96
N THR A 153 -2.93 -11.95 12.82
CA THR A 153 -2.91 -13.35 13.28
C THR A 153 -3.59 -14.33 12.34
N THR A 154 -4.35 -13.85 11.35
CA THR A 154 -5.06 -14.70 10.37
C THR A 154 -4.54 -14.54 8.94
N LEU A 155 -4.42 -13.31 8.46
CA LEU A 155 -3.95 -13.01 7.10
C LEU A 155 -2.43 -12.81 7.07
N GLY A 156 -1.88 -12.27 8.16
CA GLY A 156 -0.48 -11.86 8.23
C GLY A 156 -0.26 -10.41 7.84
N GLY A 157 1.02 -10.02 7.80
CA GLY A 157 1.42 -8.68 7.43
C GLY A 157 2.78 -8.27 7.96
N SER A 158 3.01 -6.96 8.03
CA SER A 158 4.29 -6.34 8.40
C SER A 158 4.08 -5.19 9.40
N PRO A 159 3.63 -5.48 10.65
CA PRO A 159 3.21 -4.47 11.62
C PRO A 159 4.31 -3.49 12.04
N TRP A 160 5.58 -3.84 11.82
CA TRP A 160 6.71 -2.94 12.10
C TRP A 160 6.77 -1.71 11.20
N LEU A 161 6.00 -1.68 10.12
CA LEU A 161 5.88 -0.54 9.21
C LEU A 161 4.74 0.42 9.59
N ASP A 162 3.82 0.00 10.45
CA ASP A 162 2.67 0.81 10.86
C ASP A 162 3.12 2.13 11.51
N GLY A 163 2.44 3.22 11.15
CA GLY A 163 2.82 4.56 11.57
C GLY A 163 4.11 5.12 10.93
N GLY A 164 4.76 4.34 10.06
CA GLY A 164 6.00 4.72 9.37
C GLY A 164 5.85 4.99 7.88
N TYR A 165 4.84 4.41 7.24
CA TYR A 165 4.62 4.47 5.79
C TYR A 165 3.16 4.72 5.47
N THR A 166 2.89 5.38 4.34
CA THR A 166 1.51 5.58 3.87
C THR A 166 1.01 4.32 3.18
N VAL A 167 -0.04 3.72 3.72
CA VAL A 167 -0.83 2.69 3.06
C VAL A 167 -1.99 3.40 2.35
N PHE A 168 -2.09 3.28 1.02
CA PHE A 168 -3.04 4.02 0.21
C PHE A 168 -3.99 3.14 -0.62
N GLY A 169 -3.96 1.83 -0.38
CA GLY A 169 -4.84 0.86 -1.02
C GLY A 169 -4.60 -0.56 -0.52
N GLU A 170 -5.29 -1.49 -1.13
CA GLU A 170 -5.16 -2.91 -0.81
C GLU A 170 -5.48 -3.81 -2.00
N VAL A 171 -4.96 -5.03 -1.99
CA VAL A 171 -5.31 -6.09 -2.93
C VAL A 171 -6.75 -6.57 -2.65
N VAL A 172 -7.56 -6.63 -3.70
CA VAL A 172 -8.92 -7.18 -3.67
C VAL A 172 -8.94 -8.61 -4.19
N THR A 173 -8.20 -8.87 -5.30
CA THR A 173 -8.02 -10.21 -5.87
C THR A 173 -6.60 -10.38 -6.39
N GLY A 174 -6.11 -11.62 -6.49
CA GLY A 174 -4.76 -11.91 -6.97
C GLY A 174 -3.72 -12.03 -5.86
N PHE A 175 -4.11 -12.36 -4.63
CA PHE A 175 -3.18 -12.62 -3.53
C PHE A 175 -2.21 -13.75 -3.87
N GLU A 176 -2.68 -14.79 -4.58
CA GLU A 176 -1.86 -15.90 -5.06
C GLU A 176 -0.83 -15.45 -6.11
N VAL A 177 -1.10 -14.39 -6.85
CA VAL A 177 -0.14 -13.78 -7.79
C VAL A 177 0.96 -13.06 -7.03
N VAL A 178 0.62 -12.32 -5.97
CA VAL A 178 1.61 -11.71 -5.06
C VAL A 178 2.51 -12.79 -4.46
N ASP A 179 1.94 -13.92 -4.01
CA ASP A 179 2.69 -15.03 -3.44
C ASP A 179 3.62 -15.68 -4.48
N LYS A 180 3.18 -15.87 -5.74
CA LYS A 180 4.01 -16.38 -6.85
C LYS A 180 5.18 -15.43 -7.15
N ILE A 181 4.93 -14.13 -7.23
CA ILE A 181 5.97 -13.13 -7.47
C ILE A 181 6.97 -13.11 -6.31
N ALA A 182 6.50 -13.18 -5.07
CA ALA A 182 7.37 -13.21 -3.89
C ALA A 182 8.28 -14.45 -3.83
N ALA A 183 7.92 -15.53 -4.53
CA ALA A 183 8.67 -16.79 -4.56
C ALA A 183 9.70 -16.88 -5.70
N VAL A 184 9.81 -15.89 -6.60
CA VAL A 184 10.76 -15.98 -7.71
C VAL A 184 12.21 -15.98 -7.22
N PRO A 185 13.14 -16.65 -7.94
CA PRO A 185 14.57 -16.61 -7.64
C PRO A 185 15.09 -15.16 -7.71
N ARG A 186 15.91 -14.79 -6.72
CA ARG A 186 16.49 -13.45 -6.57
C ARG A 186 17.98 -13.54 -6.23
N ASP A 187 18.70 -12.45 -6.44
CA ASP A 187 20.09 -12.30 -6.03
C ASP A 187 20.23 -11.94 -4.52
N ALA A 188 21.44 -11.77 -4.06
CA ALA A 188 21.74 -11.40 -2.67
C ALA A 188 21.25 -9.97 -2.29
N GLY A 189 20.90 -9.15 -3.26
CA GLY A 189 20.32 -7.82 -3.08
C GLY A 189 18.80 -7.79 -3.20
N ASP A 190 18.14 -8.95 -3.12
CA ASP A 190 16.68 -9.12 -3.23
C ASP A 190 16.11 -8.76 -4.61
N LYS A 191 16.96 -8.62 -5.64
CA LYS A 191 16.51 -8.35 -7.01
C LYS A 191 16.17 -9.67 -7.71
N PRO A 192 14.99 -9.78 -8.38
CA PRO A 192 14.67 -10.95 -9.19
C PRO A 192 15.74 -11.26 -10.26
N LEU A 193 16.13 -12.53 -10.41
CA LEU A 193 17.08 -12.96 -11.43
C LEU A 193 16.52 -12.77 -12.87
N LYS A 194 15.20 -12.89 -13.01
CA LYS A 194 14.47 -12.53 -14.25
C LYS A 194 13.52 -11.39 -13.92
N PRO A 195 13.49 -10.32 -14.74
CA PRO A 195 12.59 -9.21 -14.51
C PRO A 195 11.11 -9.67 -14.50
N VAL A 196 10.39 -9.33 -13.45
CA VAL A 196 8.93 -9.50 -13.37
C VAL A 196 8.30 -8.14 -13.66
N THR A 197 7.92 -7.92 -14.91
CA THR A 197 7.36 -6.64 -15.35
C THR A 197 5.86 -6.55 -15.15
N MET A 198 5.37 -5.32 -15.06
CA MET A 198 3.95 -5.01 -14.90
C MET A 198 3.44 -4.08 -15.99
N THR A 199 2.14 -4.17 -16.24
CA THR A 199 1.33 -3.15 -16.90
C THR A 199 0.20 -2.81 -15.95
N VAL A 200 -0.11 -1.51 -15.79
CA VAL A 200 -1.10 -1.06 -14.81
C VAL A 200 -2.17 -0.24 -15.50
N GLU A 201 -3.44 -0.55 -15.23
CA GLU A 201 -4.60 0.14 -15.79
C GLU A 201 -5.67 0.40 -14.74
N ILE A 202 -6.47 1.43 -14.95
CA ILE A 202 -7.64 1.74 -14.10
C ILE A 202 -8.80 0.90 -14.62
N LEU A 203 -9.51 0.22 -13.70
CA LEU A 203 -10.77 -0.46 -14.02
C LEU A 203 -11.92 0.55 -13.93
N GLU A 204 -12.78 0.55 -14.95
CA GLU A 204 -14.00 1.36 -15.02
C GLU A 204 -15.13 0.78 -14.14
#